data_8bc60f0a96146f508680fbd0e85c7a45
#
_entry.id   8bc60f0a96146f508680fbd0e85c7a45
#
_cell.length_a   1.000
_cell.length_b   1.000
_cell.length_c   1.000
_cell.angle_alpha   90.00
_cell.angle_beta   90.00
_cell.angle_gamma   90.00
#
_symmetry.space_group_name_H-M   'P 1'
#
loop_
_entity.id
_entity.type
_entity.pdbx_description
1 polymer ?
#
loop_
_entity_poly.entity_id
_entity_poly.type
_entity_poly.pdbx_seq_one_letter_code
_entity_poly.pdbx_strand_id
1 'polypeptide(L)'
;MINFRMLVDVLRHSGFGPITCVFAIAFLICSAAVWLADPQTLTFGDGAWFSFEVVSTIGFGDVNATGPVARVAAVVLSVLSIFYIALLTGVVVSYCTTALKARQEGTLANFAANLERLDEMTPEELAAFSKRVREYHRTR
;
A
#
# COMPACT_ATOMS: atom_id res chain seq x y z
N MET A 1 -13.17 -8.38 4.68
CA MET A 1 -13.08 -7.58 3.44
C MET A 1 -12.35 -6.29 3.78
N ILE A 2 -11.25 -6.00 3.10
CA ILE A 2 -10.49 -4.75 3.28
C ILE A 2 -11.35 -3.64 2.67
N ASN A 3 -11.87 -2.73 3.50
CA ASN A 3 -12.64 -1.60 3.00
C ASN A 3 -11.68 -0.58 2.38
N PHE A 4 -11.82 -0.32 1.08
CA PHE A 4 -11.03 0.67 0.35
C PHE A 4 -11.02 2.06 1.04
N ARG A 5 -12.12 2.43 1.69
CA ARG A 5 -12.21 3.67 2.51
C ARG A 5 -11.22 3.66 3.67
N MET A 6 -11.06 2.52 4.32
CA MET A 6 -10.14 2.36 5.45
C MET A 6 -8.67 2.49 5.02
N LEU A 7 -8.33 1.99 3.82
CA LEU A 7 -7.00 2.16 3.23
C LEU A 7 -6.70 3.64 2.94
N VAL A 8 -7.66 4.35 2.37
CA VAL A 8 -7.55 5.78 2.06
C VAL A 8 -7.40 6.61 3.35
N ASP A 9 -8.15 6.28 4.39
CA ASP A 9 -8.08 6.98 5.68
C ASP A 9 -6.71 6.76 6.36
N VAL A 10 -6.13 5.57 6.26
CA VAL A 10 -4.80 5.28 6.79
C VAL A 10 -3.71 6.04 6.01
N LEU A 11 -3.78 6.03 4.69
CA LEU A 11 -2.87 6.80 3.84
C LEU A 11 -2.94 8.30 4.17
N ARG A 12 -4.11 8.80 4.52
CA ARG A 12 -4.33 10.20 4.87
C ARG A 12 -3.81 10.55 6.27
N HIS A 13 -3.97 9.65 7.25
CA HIS A 13 -3.51 9.85 8.63
C HIS A 13 -2.02 9.55 8.84
N SER A 14 -1.40 8.72 7.99
CA SER A 14 0.03 8.37 8.09
C SER A 14 0.98 9.46 7.59
N GLY A 15 0.49 10.65 7.21
CA GLY A 15 1.32 11.69 6.60
C GLY A 15 1.79 11.36 5.17
N PHE A 16 1.27 10.30 4.56
CA PHE A 16 1.64 9.87 3.21
C PHE A 16 1.06 10.76 2.11
N GLY A 17 -0.02 11.52 2.42
CA GLY A 17 -0.66 12.45 1.49
C GLY A 17 0.30 13.47 0.85
N PRO A 18 1.09 14.21 1.63
CA PRO A 18 2.08 15.14 1.08
C PRO A 18 3.11 14.48 0.17
N ILE A 19 3.59 13.29 0.52
CA ILE A 19 4.56 12.52 -0.27
C ILE A 19 3.94 12.14 -1.62
N THR A 20 2.69 11.69 -1.63
CA THR A 20 1.95 11.38 -2.87
C THR A 20 1.75 12.62 -3.73
N CYS A 21 1.43 13.78 -3.14
CA CYS A 21 1.31 15.04 -3.89
C CYS A 21 2.64 15.44 -4.53
N VAL A 22 3.76 15.37 -3.78
CA VAL A 22 5.10 15.68 -4.31
C VAL A 22 5.46 14.73 -5.45
N PHE A 23 5.18 13.44 -5.29
CA PHE A 23 5.42 12.45 -6.34
C PHE A 23 4.56 12.71 -7.59
N ALA A 24 3.27 13.05 -7.42
CA ALA A 24 2.39 13.38 -8.54
C ALA A 24 2.86 14.64 -9.28
N ILE A 25 3.33 15.65 -8.57
CA ILE A 25 3.91 16.85 -9.17
C ILE A 25 5.19 16.49 -9.95
N ALA A 26 6.08 15.69 -9.36
CA ALA A 26 7.30 15.23 -10.03
C ALA A 26 6.97 14.43 -11.31
N PHE A 27 5.97 13.56 -11.25
CA PHE A 27 5.47 12.80 -12.40
C PHE A 27 5.00 13.74 -13.52
N LEU A 28 4.18 14.75 -13.20
CA LEU A 28 3.68 15.71 -14.19
C LEU A 28 4.80 16.56 -14.79
N ILE A 29 5.78 17.00 -13.98
CA ILE A 29 6.94 17.77 -14.43
C ILE A 29 7.79 16.91 -15.39
N CYS A 30 8.07 15.66 -15.05
CA CYS A 30 8.84 14.75 -15.90
C CYS A 30 8.09 14.45 -17.20
N SER A 31 6.76 14.22 -17.13
CA SER A 31 5.93 14.02 -18.33
C SER A 31 5.96 15.23 -19.28
N ALA A 32 5.88 16.43 -18.73
CA ALA A 32 6.00 17.66 -19.51
C ALA A 32 7.42 17.84 -20.07
N ALA A 33 8.46 17.52 -19.32
CA ALA A 33 9.84 17.61 -19.76
C ALA A 33 10.12 16.63 -20.93
N VAL A 34 9.60 15.41 -20.86
CA VAL A 34 9.70 14.43 -21.95
C VAL A 34 8.95 14.93 -23.19
N TRP A 35 7.70 15.38 -23.03
CA TRP A 35 6.91 15.91 -24.14
C TRP A 35 7.57 17.10 -24.84
N LEU A 36 8.10 18.06 -24.09
CA LEU A 36 8.66 19.29 -24.64
C LEU A 36 10.07 19.11 -25.24
N ALA A 37 10.83 18.16 -24.69
CA ALA A 37 12.25 18.01 -25.01
C ALA A 37 12.55 16.83 -25.94
N ASP A 38 11.61 15.93 -26.17
CA ASP A 38 11.83 14.77 -27.05
C ASP A 38 11.08 14.91 -28.38
N PRO A 39 11.79 14.90 -29.52
CA PRO A 39 11.17 15.05 -30.83
C PRO A 39 10.22 13.92 -31.23
N GLN A 40 10.31 12.76 -30.56
CA GLN A 40 9.45 11.62 -30.85
C GLN A 40 8.14 11.65 -30.04
N THR A 41 8.06 12.49 -29.02
CA THR A 41 6.89 12.62 -28.17
C THR A 41 5.98 13.73 -28.72
N LEU A 42 4.95 13.37 -29.47
CA LEU A 42 4.09 14.33 -30.17
C LEU A 42 3.07 15.01 -29.29
N THR A 43 2.63 14.34 -28.22
CA THR A 43 1.60 14.84 -27.32
C THR A 43 2.02 14.74 -25.85
N PHE A 44 1.41 15.55 -25.00
CA PHE A 44 1.56 15.38 -23.54
C PHE A 44 1.14 13.98 -23.07
N GLY A 45 0.15 13.38 -23.76
CA GLY A 45 -0.29 12.01 -23.49
C GLY A 45 0.83 10.99 -23.66
N ASP A 46 1.66 11.12 -24.69
CA ASP A 46 2.80 10.24 -24.94
C ASP A 46 3.87 10.41 -23.85
N GLY A 47 4.13 11.66 -23.44
CA GLY A 47 5.04 11.94 -22.31
C GLY A 47 4.54 11.38 -20.98
N ALA A 48 3.24 11.47 -20.71
CA ALA A 48 2.62 10.89 -19.54
C ALA A 48 2.63 9.34 -19.59
N TRP A 49 2.38 8.76 -20.76
CA TRP A 49 2.46 7.32 -20.99
C TRP A 49 3.88 6.80 -20.74
N PHE A 50 4.88 7.43 -21.33
CA PHE A 50 6.28 7.10 -21.08
C PHE A 50 6.64 7.19 -19.58
N SER A 51 6.22 8.27 -18.92
CA SER A 51 6.45 8.43 -17.47
C SER A 51 5.77 7.34 -16.65
N PHE A 52 4.57 6.90 -17.04
CA PHE A 52 3.88 5.76 -16.43
C PHE A 52 4.67 4.46 -16.61
N GLU A 53 5.22 4.21 -17.80
CA GLU A 53 6.07 3.03 -18.06
C GLU A 53 7.30 3.01 -17.17
N VAL A 54 7.94 4.19 -17.00
CA VAL A 54 9.10 4.35 -16.12
C VAL A 54 8.74 4.07 -14.67
N VAL A 55 7.65 4.66 -14.17
CA VAL A 55 7.19 4.49 -12.78
C VAL A 55 6.76 3.07 -12.49
N SER A 56 6.03 2.45 -13.42
CA SER A 56 5.56 1.06 -13.27
C SER A 56 6.65 0.03 -13.50
N THR A 57 7.83 0.45 -13.98
CA THR A 57 8.95 -0.42 -14.37
C THR A 57 8.61 -1.47 -15.43
N ILE A 58 7.50 -1.27 -16.18
CA ILE A 58 7.05 -2.21 -17.21
C ILE A 58 7.90 -2.05 -18.48
N GLY A 59 8.05 -0.79 -18.97
CA GLY A 59 8.85 -0.47 -20.15
C GLY A 59 8.38 -1.19 -21.42
N PHE A 60 7.21 -0.85 -21.94
CA PHE A 60 6.70 -1.44 -23.19
C PHE A 60 7.58 -1.14 -24.39
N GLY A 61 8.31 0.01 -24.35
CA GLY A 61 9.26 0.39 -25.39
C GLY A 61 8.61 0.94 -26.67
N ASP A 62 7.34 1.27 -26.63
CA ASP A 62 6.59 1.89 -27.73
C ASP A 62 6.87 3.39 -27.81
N VAL A 63 7.16 4.05 -26.70
CA VAL A 63 7.64 5.42 -26.62
C VAL A 63 9.04 5.42 -26.00
N ASN A 64 10.01 6.03 -26.67
CA ASN A 64 11.39 6.03 -26.22
C ASN A 64 11.92 7.45 -26.01
N ALA A 65 12.61 7.67 -24.89
CA ALA A 65 13.33 8.91 -24.64
C ALA A 65 14.64 8.93 -25.45
N THR A 66 14.68 9.70 -26.50
CA THR A 66 15.86 9.86 -27.39
C THR A 66 16.70 11.07 -27.02
N GLY A 67 16.06 12.14 -26.55
CA GLY A 67 16.71 13.38 -26.13
C GLY A 67 17.44 13.28 -24.80
N PRO A 68 18.54 14.03 -24.61
CA PRO A 68 19.30 14.00 -23.37
C PRO A 68 18.47 14.47 -22.15
N VAL A 69 17.63 15.48 -22.33
CA VAL A 69 16.74 16.00 -21.27
C VAL A 69 15.71 14.96 -20.87
N ALA A 70 15.08 14.30 -21.85
CA ALA A 70 14.11 13.25 -21.59
C ALA A 70 14.74 12.05 -20.86
N ARG A 71 15.97 11.68 -21.20
CA ARG A 71 16.72 10.62 -20.49
C ARG A 71 17.04 10.99 -19.05
N VAL A 72 17.46 12.23 -18.80
CA VAL A 72 17.71 12.70 -17.42
C VAL A 72 16.41 12.72 -16.61
N ALA A 73 15.32 13.22 -17.19
CA ALA A 73 14.00 13.19 -16.55
C ALA A 73 13.55 11.76 -16.21
N ALA A 74 13.74 10.81 -17.14
CA ALA A 74 13.44 9.41 -16.91
C ALA A 74 14.25 8.80 -15.75
N VAL A 75 15.55 9.08 -15.68
CA VAL A 75 16.41 8.59 -14.59
C VAL A 75 15.97 9.16 -13.24
N VAL A 76 15.71 10.47 -13.16
CA VAL A 76 15.22 11.12 -11.93
C VAL A 76 13.88 10.52 -11.51
N LEU A 77 12.95 10.36 -12.43
CA LEU A 77 11.64 9.79 -12.15
C LEU A 77 11.74 8.32 -11.70
N SER A 78 12.64 7.53 -12.31
CA SER A 78 12.89 6.13 -11.91
C SER A 78 13.36 6.04 -10.47
N VAL A 79 14.32 6.87 -10.07
CA VAL A 79 14.82 6.87 -8.68
C VAL A 79 13.71 7.27 -7.70
N LEU A 80 12.97 8.34 -8.01
CA LEU A 80 11.85 8.79 -7.17
C LEU A 80 10.75 7.72 -7.07
N SER A 81 10.45 7.02 -8.15
CA SER A 81 9.41 5.98 -8.16
C SER A 81 9.79 4.77 -7.30
N ILE A 82 11.05 4.34 -7.33
CA ILE A 82 11.53 3.25 -6.48
C ILE A 82 11.32 3.57 -4.99
N PHE A 83 11.71 4.77 -4.56
CA PHE A 83 11.50 5.22 -3.19
C PHE A 83 10.00 5.34 -2.85
N TYR A 84 9.20 5.89 -3.75
CA TYR A 84 7.77 6.04 -3.55
C TYR A 84 7.06 4.70 -3.38
N ILE A 85 7.35 3.72 -4.26
CA ILE A 85 6.76 2.38 -4.20
C ILE A 85 7.20 1.66 -2.92
N ALA A 86 8.46 1.78 -2.52
CA ALA A 86 8.95 1.19 -1.27
C ALA A 86 8.22 1.75 -0.03
N LEU A 87 8.05 3.07 0.04
CA LEU A 87 7.30 3.74 1.11
C LEU A 87 5.82 3.33 1.11
N LEU A 88 5.19 3.31 -0.06
CA LEU A 88 3.79 2.89 -0.20
C LEU A 88 3.59 1.46 0.29
N THR A 89 4.47 0.55 -0.12
CA THR A 89 4.45 -0.85 0.32
C THR A 89 4.62 -0.95 1.83
N GLY A 90 5.54 -0.20 2.42
CA GLY A 90 5.75 -0.14 3.87
C GLY A 90 4.51 0.30 4.64
N VAL A 91 3.81 1.33 4.16
CA VAL A 91 2.55 1.80 4.77
C VAL A 91 1.46 0.74 4.68
N VAL A 92 1.30 0.09 3.53
CA VAL A 92 0.30 -0.98 3.32
C VAL A 92 0.58 -2.17 4.25
N VAL A 93 1.83 -2.62 4.32
CA VAL A 93 2.24 -3.73 5.20
C VAL A 93 2.03 -3.37 6.67
N SER A 94 2.42 -2.16 7.09
CA SER A 94 2.20 -1.68 8.46
C SER A 94 0.72 -1.69 8.83
N TYR A 95 -0.13 -1.25 7.93
CA TYR A 95 -1.58 -1.29 8.13
C TYR A 95 -2.10 -2.72 8.27
N CYS A 96 -1.72 -3.61 7.37
CA CYS A 96 -2.14 -5.02 7.41
C CYS A 96 -1.71 -5.69 8.72
N THR A 97 -0.48 -5.46 9.17
CA THR A 97 0.02 -6.03 10.43
C THR A 97 -0.71 -5.47 11.65
N THR A 98 -1.00 -4.17 11.68
CA THR A 98 -1.77 -3.55 12.77
C THR A 98 -3.21 -4.08 12.82
N ALA A 99 -3.85 -4.21 11.66
CA ALA A 99 -5.20 -4.78 11.58
C ALA A 99 -5.27 -6.25 12.02
N LEU A 100 -4.23 -7.04 11.72
CA LEU A 100 -4.12 -8.42 12.18
C LEU A 100 -3.89 -8.49 13.70
N LYS A 101 -3.01 -7.66 14.25
CA LYS A 101 -2.76 -7.58 15.69
C LYS A 101 -4.02 -7.21 16.48
N ALA A 102 -4.76 -6.19 16.05
CA ALA A 102 -6.01 -5.77 16.68
C ALA A 102 -7.06 -6.92 16.73
N ARG A 103 -7.11 -7.75 15.68
CA ARG A 103 -7.97 -8.95 15.70
C ARG A 103 -7.50 -9.99 16.70
N GLN A 104 -6.20 -10.22 16.82
CA GLN A 104 -5.63 -11.17 17.77
C GLN A 104 -5.82 -10.72 19.21
N GLU A 105 -5.59 -9.44 19.51
CA GLU A 105 -5.80 -8.85 20.83
C GLU A 105 -7.26 -8.92 21.28
N GLY A 106 -8.21 -8.65 20.36
CA GLY A 106 -9.63 -8.81 20.66
C GLY A 106 -10.02 -10.26 21.00
N THR A 107 -9.39 -11.24 20.34
CA THR A 107 -9.62 -12.66 20.62
C THR A 107 -9.03 -13.05 21.97
N LEU A 108 -7.80 -12.62 22.28
CA LEU A 108 -7.14 -12.90 23.56
C LEU A 108 -7.83 -12.22 24.74
N ALA A 109 -8.28 -10.97 24.58
CA ALA A 109 -9.04 -10.26 25.60
C ALA A 109 -10.37 -10.97 25.92
N ASN A 110 -11.08 -11.46 24.89
CA ASN A 110 -12.29 -12.25 25.07
C ASN A 110 -12.01 -13.59 25.78
N PHE A 111 -10.88 -14.23 25.46
CA PHE A 111 -10.48 -15.45 26.18
C PHE A 111 -10.12 -15.17 27.64
N ALA A 112 -9.38 -14.11 27.91
CA ALA A 112 -9.02 -13.70 29.27
C ALA A 112 -10.27 -13.36 30.10
N ALA A 113 -11.19 -12.57 29.56
CA ALA A 113 -12.46 -12.24 30.24
C ALA A 113 -13.33 -13.48 30.53
N ASN A 114 -13.33 -14.47 29.61
CA ASN A 114 -14.03 -15.73 29.86
C ASN A 114 -13.34 -16.61 30.92
N LEU A 115 -11.99 -16.54 31.01
CA LEU A 115 -11.23 -17.24 32.06
C LEU A 115 -11.49 -16.64 33.45
N GLU A 116 -11.63 -15.32 33.53
CA GLU A 116 -11.94 -14.61 34.79
C GLU A 116 -13.33 -14.93 35.33
N ARG A 117 -14.27 -15.35 34.46
CA ARG A 117 -15.65 -15.70 34.79
C ARG A 117 -15.94 -17.19 34.80
N LEU A 118 -14.90 -18.03 34.83
CA LEU A 118 -15.05 -19.50 34.85
C LEU A 118 -15.92 -20.01 36.00
N ASP A 119 -15.83 -19.37 37.16
CA ASP A 119 -16.54 -19.74 38.39
C ASP A 119 -18.04 -19.42 38.29
N GLU A 120 -18.44 -18.50 37.41
CA GLU A 120 -19.82 -18.08 37.20
C GLU A 120 -20.48 -18.77 35.99
N MET A 121 -19.70 -19.54 35.19
CA MET A 121 -20.19 -20.17 33.95
C MET A 121 -21.05 -21.41 34.24
N THR A 122 -22.15 -21.54 33.51
CA THR A 122 -22.96 -22.75 33.50
C THR A 122 -22.21 -23.92 32.84
N PRO A 123 -22.54 -25.19 33.16
CA PRO A 123 -21.90 -26.36 32.56
C PRO A 123 -21.97 -26.38 31.03
N GLU A 124 -23.02 -25.81 30.45
CA GLU A 124 -23.19 -25.71 28.97
C GLU A 124 -22.27 -24.67 28.36
N GLU A 125 -22.08 -23.50 29.00
CA GLU A 125 -21.15 -22.44 28.59
C GLU A 125 -19.71 -22.93 28.70
N LEU A 126 -19.37 -23.68 29.73
CA LEU A 126 -18.05 -24.27 29.92
C LEU A 126 -17.70 -25.27 28.79
N ALA A 127 -18.69 -26.11 28.42
CA ALA A 127 -18.54 -27.05 27.33
C ALA A 127 -18.33 -26.32 25.97
N ALA A 128 -19.07 -25.24 25.71
CA ALA A 128 -18.92 -24.42 24.52
C ALA A 128 -17.56 -23.71 24.47
N PHE A 129 -17.10 -23.18 25.60
CA PHE A 129 -15.80 -22.53 25.73
C PHE A 129 -14.65 -23.53 25.51
N SER A 130 -14.71 -24.72 26.11
CA SER A 130 -13.70 -25.76 25.93
C SER A 130 -13.60 -26.23 24.49
N LYS A 131 -14.71 -26.26 23.75
CA LYS A 131 -14.74 -26.58 22.31
C LYS A 131 -14.04 -25.50 21.48
N ARG A 132 -14.28 -24.23 21.77
CA ARG A 132 -13.60 -23.10 21.09
C ARG A 132 -12.09 -23.10 21.33
N VAL A 133 -11.64 -23.38 22.55
CA VAL A 133 -10.21 -23.49 22.89
C VAL A 133 -9.54 -24.62 22.10
N ARG A 134 -10.19 -25.80 22.00
CA ARG A 134 -9.68 -26.93 21.22
C ARG A 134 -9.61 -26.63 19.71
N GLU A 135 -10.60 -25.93 19.18
CA GLU A 135 -10.65 -25.54 17.78
C GLU A 135 -9.55 -24.52 17.43
N TYR A 136 -9.28 -23.58 18.34
CA TYR A 136 -8.18 -22.63 18.22
C TYR A 136 -6.80 -23.29 18.20
N HIS A 137 -6.59 -24.33 19.00
CA HIS A 137 -5.35 -25.12 19.01
C HIS A 137 -5.17 -25.98 17.73
N ARG A 138 -6.25 -26.37 17.10
CA ARG A 138 -6.22 -27.24 15.89
C ARG A 138 -5.92 -26.46 14.60
N THR A 139 -6.14 -25.15 14.59
CA THR A 139 -5.96 -24.27 13.41
C THR A 139 -4.61 -23.53 13.41
N ARG A 140 -3.74 -23.84 14.35
CA ARG A 140 -2.39 -23.30 14.46
C ARG A 140 -1.32 -24.35 14.13
#